data_c822adc24ea979460aa94720c4b7a93e
#
_entry.id   c822adc24ea979460aa94720c4b7a93e
#
_cell.length_a   1.000
_cell.length_b   1.000
_cell.length_c   1.000
_cell.angle_alpha   90.00
_cell.angle_beta   90.00
_cell.angle_gamma   90.00
#
_symmetry.space_group_name_H-M   'P 1'
#
loop_
_entity.id
_entity.type
_entity.pdbx_description
1 polymer ?
#
loop_
_entity_poly.entity_id
_entity_poly.type
_entity_poly.pdbx_seq_one_letter_code
_entity_poly.pdbx_strand_id
1 'polypeptide(L)'
;INIIPKPTSIKAKGDYIDINKVEIIIVENNSIDERNVAELFQSFLSPIKGLGISSINKNKKRILISLNTGYDIPEEGYNLSIIGDQKVDLKASSVSGLFYGFQSFRQLCDPELETGSRPTSTKVPMCIIEDSPKFGYRGMHLDVSRHFFDVEFVKTYIDMIALHKMNVFHWHL
;
A
#
# COMPACT_ATOMS: atom_id res chain seq x y z
N ILE A 1 -10.15 -2.95 -12.94
CA ILE A 1 -9.47 -2.67 -11.65
C ILE A 1 -10.52 -2.66 -10.57
N ASN A 2 -10.43 -3.60 -9.63
CA ASN A 2 -11.34 -3.72 -8.50
C ASN A 2 -10.53 -3.51 -7.21
N ILE A 3 -10.86 -2.45 -6.47
CA ILE A 3 -10.24 -2.12 -5.17
C ILE A 3 -11.36 -1.94 -4.15
N ILE A 4 -11.19 -2.51 -2.96
CA ILE A 4 -12.14 -2.46 -1.86
C ILE A 4 -11.44 -1.85 -0.63
N PRO A 5 -11.98 -0.77 -0.06
CA PRO A 5 -13.09 0.06 -0.53
C PRO A 5 -12.80 0.71 -1.88
N LYS A 6 -13.86 0.98 -2.65
CA LYS A 6 -13.71 1.63 -3.96
C LYS A 6 -13.15 3.05 -3.77
N PRO A 7 -12.01 3.40 -4.40
CA PRO A 7 -11.44 4.73 -4.33
C PRO A 7 -12.36 5.80 -4.92
N THR A 8 -12.15 7.05 -4.49
CA THR A 8 -12.89 8.21 -4.99
C THR A 8 -12.73 8.37 -6.50
N SER A 9 -11.52 8.16 -7.03
CA SER A 9 -11.24 8.24 -8.46
C SER A 9 -10.26 7.15 -8.87
N ILE A 10 -10.55 6.44 -9.98
CA ILE A 10 -9.64 5.52 -10.66
C ILE A 10 -9.66 5.81 -12.15
N LYS A 11 -8.49 6.11 -12.72
CA LYS A 11 -8.29 6.33 -14.16
C LYS A 11 -7.34 5.25 -14.69
N ALA A 12 -7.90 4.19 -15.28
CA ALA A 12 -7.11 3.15 -15.94
C ALA A 12 -6.43 3.69 -17.20
N LYS A 13 -5.22 3.21 -17.50
CA LYS A 13 -4.42 3.61 -18.67
C LYS A 13 -4.31 2.54 -19.76
N GLY A 14 -4.92 1.36 -19.53
CA GLY A 14 -5.01 0.29 -20.54
C GLY A 14 -3.72 -0.49 -20.78
N ASP A 15 -2.70 -0.31 -19.96
CA ASP A 15 -1.41 -1.00 -20.05
C ASP A 15 -0.95 -1.47 -18.65
N TYR A 16 0.23 -2.11 -18.57
CA TYR A 16 0.78 -2.71 -17.35
C TYR A 16 2.24 -2.32 -17.16
N ILE A 17 2.65 -2.17 -15.92
CA ILE A 17 4.07 -2.22 -15.54
C ILE A 17 4.43 -3.63 -15.09
N ASP A 18 5.71 -3.98 -15.22
CA ASP A 18 6.27 -5.22 -14.66
C ASP A 18 7.03 -4.91 -13.37
N ILE A 19 6.44 -5.23 -12.21
CA ILE A 19 7.05 -4.94 -10.89
C ILE A 19 8.32 -5.75 -10.65
N ASN A 20 8.57 -6.85 -11.37
CA ASN A 20 9.85 -7.57 -11.32
C ASN A 20 11.03 -6.69 -11.78
N LYS A 21 10.76 -5.64 -12.54
CA LYS A 21 11.75 -4.68 -12.99
C LYS A 21 12.01 -3.54 -12.01
N VAL A 22 11.19 -3.38 -10.98
CA VAL A 22 11.45 -2.40 -9.91
C VAL A 22 12.77 -2.74 -9.21
N GLU A 23 13.64 -1.75 -9.04
CA GLU A 23 14.97 -1.95 -8.48
C GLU A 23 15.14 -1.34 -7.09
N ILE A 24 14.38 -0.29 -6.78
CA ILE A 24 14.58 0.49 -5.57
C ILE A 24 13.30 1.18 -5.11
N ILE A 25 13.14 1.32 -3.79
CA ILE A 25 12.13 2.15 -3.15
C ILE A 25 12.80 3.45 -2.69
N ILE A 26 12.26 4.58 -3.11
CA ILE A 26 12.74 5.91 -2.73
C ILE A 26 11.82 6.51 -1.67
N VAL A 27 12.42 6.99 -0.60
CA VAL A 27 11.76 7.70 0.52
C VAL A 27 12.25 9.14 0.49
N GLU A 28 11.42 10.07 -0.01
CA GLU A 28 11.89 11.42 -0.34
C GLU A 28 12.24 12.25 0.91
N ASN A 29 11.39 12.26 1.93
CA ASN A 29 11.64 12.99 3.16
C ASN A 29 12.52 12.22 4.16
N ASN A 30 12.80 10.95 3.88
CA ASN A 30 13.64 10.08 4.69
C ASN A 30 13.25 10.03 6.18
N SER A 31 11.96 10.22 6.48
CA SER A 31 11.44 10.06 7.83
C SER A 31 11.39 8.59 8.23
N ILE A 32 11.40 8.32 9.54
CA ILE A 32 11.29 6.94 10.04
C ILE A 32 9.96 6.32 9.62
N ASP A 33 8.89 7.09 9.63
CA ASP A 33 7.56 6.64 9.30
C ASP A 33 7.40 6.28 7.81
N GLU A 34 7.99 7.09 6.91
CA GLU A 34 8.04 6.76 5.47
C GLU A 34 8.86 5.50 5.22
N ARG A 35 9.96 5.30 5.98
CA ARG A 35 10.76 4.08 5.91
C ARG A 35 9.97 2.86 6.33
N ASN A 36 9.17 2.94 7.39
CA ASN A 36 8.30 1.84 7.82
C ASN A 36 7.32 1.43 6.71
N VAL A 37 6.73 2.39 5.99
CA VAL A 37 5.88 2.08 4.83
C VAL A 37 6.71 1.48 3.68
N ALA A 38 7.92 1.97 3.44
CA ALA A 38 8.81 1.39 2.43
C ALA A 38 9.18 -0.07 2.74
N GLU A 39 9.36 -0.41 4.01
CA GLU A 39 9.60 -1.78 4.48
C GLU A 39 8.40 -2.69 4.24
N LEU A 40 7.17 -2.17 4.33
CA LEU A 40 5.96 -2.92 3.94
C LEU A 40 5.99 -3.27 2.45
N PHE A 41 6.33 -2.32 1.56
CA PHE A 41 6.51 -2.60 0.14
C PHE A 41 7.63 -3.63 -0.11
N GLN A 42 8.76 -3.47 0.58
CA GLN A 42 9.90 -4.39 0.46
C GLN A 42 9.51 -5.81 0.88
N SER A 43 8.85 -5.95 2.02
CA SER A 43 8.37 -7.24 2.54
C SER A 43 7.34 -7.87 1.61
N PHE A 44 6.34 -7.12 1.18
CA PHE A 44 5.28 -7.59 0.30
C PHE A 44 5.80 -8.06 -1.07
N LEU A 45 6.81 -7.38 -1.62
CA LEU A 45 7.40 -7.71 -2.91
C LEU A 45 8.57 -8.71 -2.81
N SER A 46 8.96 -9.12 -1.61
CA SER A 46 10.08 -10.03 -1.38
C SER A 46 9.98 -11.39 -2.10
N PRO A 47 8.79 -12.00 -2.33
CA PRO A 47 8.65 -13.21 -3.11
C PRO A 47 9.06 -13.06 -4.59
N ILE A 48 9.05 -11.83 -5.11
CA ILE A 48 9.52 -11.51 -6.46
C ILE A 48 11.03 -11.28 -6.43
N LYS A 49 11.47 -10.34 -5.59
CA LYS A 49 12.89 -9.98 -5.41
C LYS A 49 13.10 -9.08 -4.20
N GLY A 50 14.31 -9.07 -3.67
CA GLY A 50 14.73 -8.08 -2.68
C GLY A 50 14.89 -6.70 -3.31
N LEU A 51 14.30 -5.68 -2.68
CA LEU A 51 14.42 -4.28 -3.08
C LEU A 51 15.28 -3.50 -2.07
N GLY A 52 16.07 -2.55 -2.54
CA GLY A 52 16.75 -1.59 -1.67
C GLY A 52 15.82 -0.43 -1.30
N ILE A 53 16.04 0.17 -0.12
CA ILE A 53 15.40 1.42 0.30
C ILE A 53 16.48 2.51 0.33
N SER A 54 16.19 3.68 -0.25
CA SER A 54 17.12 4.82 -0.29
C SER A 54 16.37 6.14 -0.26
N SER A 55 17.00 7.18 0.27
CA SER A 55 16.51 8.56 0.20
C SER A 55 17.02 9.31 -1.05
N ILE A 56 17.93 8.74 -1.82
CA ILE A 56 18.56 9.39 -2.96
C ILE A 56 18.47 8.49 -4.19
N ASN A 57 17.86 8.98 -5.25
CA ASN A 57 17.93 8.35 -6.56
C ASN A 57 19.21 8.78 -7.29
N LYS A 58 20.32 8.09 -7.04
CA LYS A 58 21.61 8.35 -7.71
C LYS A 58 21.62 7.98 -9.19
N ASN A 59 20.62 7.27 -9.67
CA ASN A 59 20.61 6.74 -11.02
C ASN A 59 19.23 6.95 -11.68
N LYS A 60 19.07 8.03 -12.42
CA LYS A 60 17.80 8.48 -13.05
C LYS A 60 17.12 7.45 -13.99
N LYS A 61 17.79 6.32 -14.30
CA LYS A 61 17.28 5.26 -15.19
C LYS A 61 16.69 4.05 -14.45
N ARG A 62 16.64 4.06 -13.11
CA ARG A 62 16.11 2.93 -12.33
C ARG A 62 14.59 3.02 -12.20
N ILE A 63 13.96 1.87 -12.33
CA ILE A 63 12.55 1.68 -12.03
C ILE A 63 12.37 1.75 -10.53
N LEU A 64 11.48 2.61 -10.06
CA LEU A 64 11.38 2.92 -8.64
C LEU A 64 9.93 3.00 -8.16
N ILE A 65 9.77 2.72 -6.87
CA ILE A 65 8.61 3.10 -6.08
C ILE A 65 9.02 4.35 -5.30
N SER A 66 8.31 5.46 -5.50
CA SER A 66 8.56 6.72 -4.81
C SER A 66 7.49 6.95 -3.77
N LEU A 67 7.90 7.23 -2.53
CA LEU A 67 7.02 7.54 -1.41
C LEU A 67 7.28 8.98 -0.96
N ASN A 68 6.22 9.75 -0.80
CA ASN A 68 6.33 11.15 -0.44
C ASN A 68 5.15 11.61 0.41
N THR A 69 5.42 12.33 1.51
CA THR A 69 4.41 12.93 2.39
C THR A 69 4.42 14.46 2.33
N GLY A 70 3.44 15.09 2.98
CA GLY A 70 3.38 16.56 3.09
C GLY A 70 2.71 17.26 1.92
N TYR A 71 2.00 16.53 1.06
CA TYR A 71 1.19 17.13 0.00
C TYR A 71 -0.14 17.67 0.52
N ASP A 72 -0.66 18.67 -0.15
CA ASP A 72 -2.01 19.22 0.07
C ASP A 72 -3.07 18.24 -0.50
N ILE A 73 -3.27 17.18 0.24
CA ILE A 73 -4.22 16.09 -0.01
C ILE A 73 -5.07 15.97 1.26
N PRO A 74 -6.37 15.65 1.20
CA PRO A 74 -7.19 15.46 2.40
C PRO A 74 -6.54 14.50 3.42
N GLU A 75 -6.86 14.68 4.68
CA GLU A 75 -6.32 13.85 5.77
C GLU A 75 -6.53 12.36 5.48
N GLU A 76 -5.52 11.55 5.74
CA GLU A 76 -5.45 10.12 5.39
C GLU A 76 -5.61 9.82 3.87
N GLY A 77 -5.67 10.87 3.03
CA GLY A 77 -5.76 10.74 1.58
C GLY A 77 -4.42 10.40 0.92
N TYR A 78 -4.50 9.90 -0.30
CA TYR A 78 -3.32 9.58 -1.12
C TYR A 78 -3.62 9.70 -2.62
N ASN A 79 -2.54 9.89 -3.38
CA ASN A 79 -2.50 9.81 -4.83
C ASN A 79 -1.49 8.72 -5.22
N LEU A 80 -1.98 7.64 -5.82
CA LEU A 80 -1.16 6.54 -6.34
C LEU A 80 -1.16 6.61 -7.87
N SER A 81 0.01 6.83 -8.45
CA SER A 81 0.21 6.89 -9.89
C SER A 81 1.11 5.76 -10.35
N ILE A 82 0.59 4.87 -11.18
CA ILE A 82 1.30 3.79 -11.83
C ILE A 82 1.24 4.08 -13.34
N ILE A 83 2.31 4.68 -13.85
CA ILE A 83 2.37 5.16 -15.24
C ILE A 83 3.69 4.74 -15.91
N GLY A 84 3.81 4.99 -17.20
CA GLY A 84 4.95 4.59 -18.04
C GLY A 84 6.32 4.77 -17.38
N ASP A 85 7.34 4.17 -17.96
CA ASP A 85 8.72 4.07 -17.47
C ASP A 85 8.87 3.33 -16.11
N GLN A 86 7.87 2.50 -15.79
CA GLN A 86 7.89 1.56 -14.66
C GLN A 86 7.99 2.27 -13.30
N LYS A 87 7.35 3.42 -13.18
CA LYS A 87 7.30 4.20 -11.95
C LYS A 87 6.00 3.96 -11.20
N VAL A 88 6.11 3.64 -9.92
CA VAL A 88 5.04 3.74 -8.94
C VAL A 88 5.31 4.97 -8.08
N ASP A 89 4.44 5.96 -8.13
CA ASP A 89 4.56 7.20 -7.36
C ASP A 89 3.38 7.31 -6.39
N LEU A 90 3.69 7.29 -5.10
CA LEU A 90 2.71 7.37 -4.03
C LEU A 90 2.95 8.63 -3.20
N LYS A 91 1.99 9.52 -3.25
CA LYS A 91 1.95 10.81 -2.53
C LYS A 91 0.80 10.81 -1.56
N ALA A 92 1.00 11.38 -0.39
CA ALA A 92 -0.02 11.47 0.64
C ALA A 92 0.11 12.75 1.47
N SER A 93 -0.93 13.08 2.23
CA SER A 93 -0.87 14.13 3.24
C SER A 93 -0.07 13.69 4.47
N SER A 94 -0.08 12.39 4.76
CA SER A 94 0.49 11.81 5.98
C SER A 94 0.97 10.37 5.75
N VAL A 95 1.62 9.79 6.73
CA VAL A 95 2.03 8.38 6.76
C VAL A 95 0.83 7.44 6.66
N SER A 96 -0.28 7.77 7.31
CA SER A 96 -1.52 6.99 7.19
C SER A 96 -2.01 6.94 5.74
N GLY A 97 -1.96 8.06 5.03
CA GLY A 97 -2.28 8.11 3.60
C GLY A 97 -1.34 7.25 2.76
N LEU A 98 -0.02 7.25 3.03
CA LEU A 98 0.93 6.33 2.37
C LEU A 98 0.58 4.87 2.63
N PHE A 99 0.22 4.53 3.88
CA PHE A 99 -0.20 3.19 4.25
C PHE A 99 -1.46 2.75 3.48
N TYR A 100 -2.47 3.63 3.36
CA TYR A 100 -3.69 3.30 2.60
C TYR A 100 -3.44 3.23 1.09
N GLY A 101 -2.53 4.02 0.57
CA GLY A 101 -2.06 3.91 -0.81
C GLY A 101 -1.35 2.57 -1.06
N PHE A 102 -0.55 2.09 -0.11
CA PHE A 102 0.05 0.77 -0.13
C PHE A 102 -1.02 -0.34 -0.16
N GLN A 103 -2.08 -0.23 0.66
CA GLN A 103 -3.18 -1.21 0.63
C GLN A 103 -3.87 -1.25 -0.74
N SER A 104 -4.00 -0.10 -1.42
CA SER A 104 -4.51 -0.08 -2.79
C SER A 104 -3.54 -0.71 -3.79
N PHE A 105 -2.24 -0.47 -3.65
CA PHE A 105 -1.22 -1.10 -4.48
C PHE A 105 -1.24 -2.63 -4.35
N ARG A 106 -1.33 -3.16 -3.12
CA ARG A 106 -1.46 -4.61 -2.85
C ARG A 106 -2.60 -5.22 -3.66
N GLN A 107 -3.78 -4.60 -3.65
CA GLN A 107 -4.98 -5.09 -4.36
C GLN A 107 -4.88 -4.99 -5.89
N LEU A 108 -3.89 -4.29 -6.44
CA LEU A 108 -3.59 -4.25 -7.87
C LEU A 108 -2.63 -5.36 -8.29
N CYS A 109 -1.91 -5.95 -7.34
CA CYS A 109 -0.96 -7.01 -7.57
C CYS A 109 -1.64 -8.38 -7.64
N ASP A 110 -0.86 -9.39 -8.03
CA ASP A 110 -1.29 -10.79 -8.01
C ASP A 110 -1.59 -11.23 -6.56
N PRO A 111 -2.77 -11.81 -6.28
CA PRO A 111 -3.16 -12.19 -4.92
C PRO A 111 -2.27 -13.27 -4.28
N GLU A 112 -1.47 -14.01 -5.04
CA GLU A 112 -0.50 -14.96 -4.49
C GLU A 112 0.55 -14.27 -3.61
N LEU A 113 0.82 -12.99 -3.84
CA LEU A 113 1.72 -12.20 -2.98
C LEU A 113 1.21 -12.06 -1.55
N GLU A 114 -0.09 -12.09 -1.33
CA GLU A 114 -0.69 -12.01 0.02
C GLU A 114 -0.34 -13.24 0.88
N THR A 115 -0.08 -14.36 0.26
CA THR A 115 0.35 -15.59 0.96
C THR A 115 1.86 -15.71 1.12
N GLY A 116 2.63 -14.70 0.70
CA GLY A 116 4.09 -14.76 0.65
C GLY A 116 4.63 -15.70 -0.43
N SER A 117 3.78 -16.13 -1.35
CA SER A 117 4.16 -17.02 -2.46
C SER A 117 4.65 -16.22 -3.66
N ARG A 118 5.42 -16.89 -4.53
CA ARG A 118 5.85 -16.28 -5.79
C ARG A 118 4.62 -16.13 -6.71
N PRO A 119 4.34 -14.91 -7.21
CA PRO A 119 3.13 -14.67 -7.99
C PRO A 119 3.21 -15.31 -9.38
N THR A 120 2.05 -15.69 -9.90
CA THR A 120 1.90 -16.14 -11.30
C THR A 120 2.15 -14.99 -12.27
N SER A 121 1.79 -13.76 -11.91
CA SER A 121 2.00 -12.57 -12.71
C SER A 121 2.69 -11.45 -11.91
N THR A 122 3.67 -10.81 -12.52
CA THR A 122 4.32 -9.60 -11.99
C THR A 122 3.79 -8.32 -12.66
N LYS A 123 2.73 -8.43 -13.45
CA LYS A 123 2.11 -7.29 -14.14
C LYS A 123 1.11 -6.58 -13.26
N VAL A 124 1.30 -5.28 -13.06
CA VAL A 124 0.38 -4.39 -12.34
C VAL A 124 -0.22 -3.40 -13.31
N PRO A 125 -1.55 -3.20 -13.31
CA PRO A 125 -2.21 -2.32 -14.27
C PRO A 125 -1.78 -0.86 -14.07
N MET A 126 -1.51 -0.16 -15.16
CA MET A 126 -1.27 1.28 -15.15
C MET A 126 -2.55 2.02 -14.83
N CYS A 127 -2.51 2.86 -13.81
CA CYS A 127 -3.64 3.67 -13.38
C CYS A 127 -3.20 4.88 -12.57
N ILE A 128 -4.13 5.81 -12.40
CA ILE A 128 -4.03 6.90 -11.44
C ILE A 128 -5.21 6.76 -10.49
N ILE A 129 -4.92 6.72 -9.20
CA ILE A 129 -5.89 6.61 -8.12
C ILE A 129 -5.76 7.83 -7.24
N GLU A 130 -6.88 8.50 -6.98
CA GLU A 130 -7.00 9.57 -6.01
C GLU A 130 -8.07 9.15 -5.01
N ASP A 131 -7.71 9.12 -3.73
CA ASP A 131 -8.60 8.62 -2.70
C ASP A 131 -8.40 9.35 -1.37
N SER A 132 -9.49 9.48 -0.65
CA SER A 132 -9.52 9.94 0.73
C SER A 132 -10.74 9.37 1.44
N PRO A 133 -10.67 9.10 2.76
CA PRO A 133 -11.79 8.54 3.47
C PRO A 133 -12.96 9.53 3.57
N LYS A 134 -14.19 9.03 3.40
CA LYS A 134 -15.42 9.81 3.62
C LYS A 134 -15.74 10.01 5.11
N PHE A 135 -15.27 9.10 5.97
CA PHE A 135 -15.55 9.08 7.39
C PHE A 135 -14.24 9.03 8.18
N GLY A 136 -14.09 9.91 9.16
CA GLY A 136 -12.94 9.91 10.05
C GLY A 136 -12.87 8.68 10.95
N TYR A 137 -14.02 8.13 11.38
CA TYR A 137 -14.08 6.87 12.12
C TYR A 137 -14.47 5.71 11.19
N ARG A 138 -13.60 4.72 11.11
CA ARG A 138 -13.79 3.48 10.32
C ARG A 138 -13.33 2.31 11.17
N GLY A 139 -14.24 1.77 11.97
CA GLY A 139 -13.90 0.79 13.00
C GLY A 139 -14.53 -0.58 12.79
N MET A 140 -13.85 -1.57 13.35
CA MET A 140 -14.38 -2.93 13.55
C MET A 140 -14.34 -3.29 15.03
N HIS A 141 -15.30 -4.07 15.46
CA HIS A 141 -15.45 -4.55 16.83
C HIS A 141 -15.23 -6.05 16.89
N LEU A 142 -14.44 -6.51 17.86
CA LEU A 142 -14.27 -7.93 18.18
C LEU A 142 -14.50 -8.15 19.68
N ASP A 143 -15.47 -8.98 20.02
CA ASP A 143 -15.78 -9.36 21.40
C ASP A 143 -15.11 -10.71 21.73
N VAL A 144 -13.98 -10.66 22.42
CA VAL A 144 -13.26 -11.86 22.88
C VAL A 144 -13.66 -12.28 24.30
N SER A 145 -14.49 -11.46 24.97
CA SER A 145 -15.03 -11.74 26.31
C SER A 145 -16.08 -12.86 26.27
N ARG A 146 -16.91 -12.93 25.23
CA ARG A 146 -17.94 -13.95 25.05
C ARG A 146 -17.45 -15.20 24.34
N HIS A 147 -16.47 -15.05 23.43
CA HIS A 147 -15.86 -16.16 22.72
C HIS A 147 -14.34 -15.96 22.66
N PHE A 148 -13.61 -16.98 23.05
CA PHE A 148 -12.15 -16.95 22.95
C PHE A 148 -11.72 -17.00 21.47
N PHE A 149 -10.79 -16.10 21.13
CA PHE A 149 -10.05 -16.12 19.87
C PHE A 149 -8.56 -16.15 20.18
N ASP A 150 -7.80 -16.98 19.51
CA ASP A 150 -6.36 -17.06 19.69
C ASP A 150 -5.65 -15.83 19.08
N VAL A 151 -4.36 -15.71 19.42
CA VAL A 151 -3.54 -14.56 18.98
C VAL A 151 -3.44 -14.48 17.46
N GLU A 152 -3.35 -15.60 16.76
CA GLU A 152 -3.21 -15.64 15.31
C GLU A 152 -4.50 -15.18 14.61
N PHE A 153 -5.66 -15.54 15.15
CA PHE A 153 -6.94 -15.00 14.67
C PHE A 153 -7.00 -13.48 14.83
N VAL A 154 -6.61 -12.95 16.01
CA VAL A 154 -6.63 -11.50 16.27
C VAL A 154 -5.68 -10.75 15.32
N LYS A 155 -4.48 -11.29 15.08
CA LYS A 155 -3.55 -10.72 14.09
C LYS A 155 -4.15 -10.70 12.70
N THR A 156 -4.73 -11.81 12.25
CA THR A 156 -5.42 -11.90 10.95
C THR A 156 -6.56 -10.89 10.85
N TYR A 157 -7.32 -10.71 11.95
CA TYR A 157 -8.41 -9.73 12.01
C TYR A 157 -7.89 -8.30 11.85
N ILE A 158 -6.76 -7.95 12.48
CA ILE A 158 -6.09 -6.64 12.34
C ILE A 158 -5.60 -6.45 10.90
N ASP A 159 -5.01 -7.47 10.28
CA ASP A 159 -4.55 -7.40 8.89
C ASP A 159 -5.73 -7.15 7.93
N MET A 160 -6.89 -7.78 8.17
CA MET A 160 -8.10 -7.54 7.38
C MET A 160 -8.65 -6.12 7.57
N ILE A 161 -8.65 -5.60 8.80
CA ILE A 161 -9.00 -4.20 9.10
C ILE A 161 -8.09 -3.26 8.30
N ALA A 162 -6.79 -3.49 8.36
CA ALA A 162 -5.79 -2.69 7.67
C ALA A 162 -5.96 -2.73 6.14
N LEU A 163 -6.16 -3.92 5.56
CA LEU A 163 -6.38 -4.10 4.11
C LEU A 163 -7.60 -3.31 3.62
N HIS A 164 -8.64 -3.20 4.44
CA HIS A 164 -9.86 -2.44 4.14
C HIS A 164 -9.77 -0.96 4.54
N LYS A 165 -8.57 -0.46 4.90
CA LYS A 165 -8.30 0.94 5.25
C LYS A 165 -9.13 1.45 6.44
N MET A 166 -9.44 0.58 7.37
CA MET A 166 -10.06 0.96 8.63
C MET A 166 -8.98 1.49 9.59
N ASN A 167 -9.35 2.38 10.50
CA ASN A 167 -8.42 3.07 11.40
C ASN A 167 -8.68 2.82 12.89
N VAL A 168 -9.73 2.08 13.23
CA VAL A 168 -10.09 1.78 14.62
C VAL A 168 -10.37 0.30 14.80
N PHE A 169 -9.72 -0.29 15.78
CA PHE A 169 -10.04 -1.62 16.29
C PHE A 169 -10.62 -1.50 17.71
N HIS A 170 -11.90 -1.77 17.84
CA HIS A 170 -12.57 -1.84 19.15
C HIS A 170 -12.47 -3.27 19.66
N TRP A 171 -11.51 -3.51 20.53
CA TRP A 171 -11.28 -4.81 21.14
C TRP A 171 -11.95 -4.86 22.51
N HIS A 172 -13.02 -5.64 22.62
CA HIS A 172 -13.76 -5.86 23.85
C HIS A 172 -13.16 -7.07 24.59
N LEU A 173 -12.57 -6.80 25.78
CA LEU A 173 -11.89 -7.76 26.64
C LEU A 173 -12.82 -8.22 27.79
#